data_c9d2f27c20c7d279ae37cfb812f26e65
#
_entry.id   c9d2f27c20c7d279ae37cfb812f26e65
#
_cell.length_a   1.000
_cell.length_b   1.000
_cell.length_c   1.000
_cell.angle_alpha   90.00
_cell.angle_beta   90.00
_cell.angle_gamma   90.00
#
_symmetry.space_group_name_H-M   'P 1'
#
loop_
_entity.id
_entity.type
_entity.pdbx_description
1 polymer ?
#
loop_
_entity_poly.entity_id
_entity_poly.type
_entity_poly.pdbx_seq_one_letter_code
_entity_poly.pdbx_strand_id
1 'polypeptide(L)'
;EEWKLSREQLDEYSLASHRRAVAAIDGGKFENEIVPVEVGAGGAVVLFAVDETPRRDTSLERLSSLQPAFKSDGVVTAGNSSSIVDGASAMLLASGESVERLGLEPRARFVSFGLSGVDPYRMLHGNPEACARALSKAGLTWNDMSVIEVNEAFASVVLQFLADTGLHERWEAGDVNPNGGGISLGHPLGATGARITATLLNELERREARYGIATMCIGQGQAIASVIERL
;
A
#
# COMPACT_ATOMS: atom_id res chain seq x y z
N GLU A 1 -20.41 -2.22 -6.77
CA GLU A 1 -21.84 -2.60 -6.65
C GLU A 1 -22.04 -3.80 -5.72
N GLU A 2 -21.21 -4.84 -5.80
CA GLU A 2 -21.34 -6.08 -5.02
C GLU A 2 -21.24 -5.84 -3.51
N TRP A 3 -20.25 -5.07 -3.06
CA TRP A 3 -20.06 -4.71 -1.64
C TRP A 3 -20.90 -3.51 -1.21
N LYS A 4 -21.76 -2.97 -2.08
CA LYS A 4 -22.65 -1.83 -1.81
C LYS A 4 -21.96 -0.63 -1.16
N LEU A 5 -20.72 -0.40 -1.52
CA LEU A 5 -19.93 0.74 -1.03
C LEU A 5 -20.52 2.05 -1.58
N SER A 6 -20.72 3.01 -0.70
CA SER A 6 -21.19 4.34 -1.08
C SER A 6 -20.05 5.23 -1.56
N ARG A 7 -20.37 6.29 -2.29
CA ARG A 7 -19.43 7.33 -2.69
C ARG A 7 -18.75 7.96 -1.48
N GLU A 8 -19.50 8.23 -0.45
CA GLU A 8 -19.03 8.83 0.79
C GLU A 8 -17.96 7.96 1.47
N GLN A 9 -18.22 6.66 1.63
CA GLN A 9 -17.24 5.72 2.19
C GLN A 9 -15.92 5.70 1.40
N LEU A 10 -16.00 5.75 0.05
CA LEU A 10 -14.81 5.79 -0.80
C LEU A 10 -14.02 7.09 -0.62
N ASP A 11 -14.72 8.21 -0.56
CA ASP A 11 -14.11 9.53 -0.39
C ASP A 11 -13.53 9.72 1.02
N GLU A 12 -14.19 9.22 2.08
CA GLU A 12 -13.68 9.20 3.45
C GLU A 12 -12.38 8.40 3.58
N TYR A 13 -12.35 7.20 2.98
CA TYR A 13 -11.13 6.40 2.92
C TYR A 13 -10.00 7.15 2.23
N SER A 14 -10.29 7.77 1.09
CA SER A 14 -9.30 8.51 0.29
C SER A 14 -8.76 9.72 1.03
N LEU A 15 -9.63 10.45 1.73
CA LEU A 15 -9.21 11.55 2.59
C LEU A 15 -8.28 11.06 3.71
N ALA A 16 -8.60 9.91 4.32
CA ALA A 16 -7.75 9.30 5.34
C ALA A 16 -6.38 8.90 4.76
N SER A 17 -6.31 8.33 3.55
CA SER A 17 -5.06 8.02 2.85
C SER A 17 -4.18 9.26 2.69
N HIS A 18 -4.72 10.37 2.18
CA HIS A 18 -3.98 11.61 2.04
C HIS A 18 -3.50 12.18 3.39
N ARG A 19 -4.35 12.18 4.40
CA ARG A 19 -3.99 12.66 5.75
C ARG A 19 -2.87 11.83 6.38
N ARG A 20 -2.92 10.51 6.22
CA ARG A 20 -1.88 9.59 6.71
C ARG A 20 -0.56 9.81 5.97
N ALA A 21 -0.58 9.97 4.65
CA ALA A 21 0.63 10.25 3.86
C ALA A 21 1.26 11.59 4.25
N VAL A 22 0.45 12.65 4.38
CA VAL A 22 0.94 13.96 4.84
C VAL A 22 1.54 13.89 6.23
N ALA A 23 0.87 13.22 7.17
CA ALA A 23 1.40 13.04 8.52
C ALA A 23 2.70 12.22 8.54
N ALA A 24 2.83 11.21 7.66
CA ALA A 24 4.04 10.41 7.53
C ALA A 24 5.21 11.24 6.95
N ILE A 25 4.95 12.09 5.95
CA ILE A 25 5.94 13.02 5.38
C ILE A 25 6.39 14.01 6.45
N ASP A 26 5.45 14.67 7.13
CA ASP A 26 5.76 15.69 8.15
C ASP A 26 6.47 15.10 9.37
N GLY A 27 6.21 13.82 9.66
CA GLY A 27 6.87 13.06 10.72
C GLY A 27 8.20 12.40 10.30
N GLY A 28 8.70 12.64 9.08
CA GLY A 28 9.98 12.09 8.59
C GLY A 28 9.97 10.56 8.39
N LYS A 29 8.80 9.93 8.30
CA LYS A 29 8.71 8.47 8.25
C LYS A 29 9.28 7.84 6.98
N PHE A 30 9.41 8.62 5.90
CA PHE A 30 9.94 8.17 4.63
C PHE A 30 11.44 8.47 4.43
N GLU A 31 12.12 9.13 5.37
CA GLU A 31 13.52 9.50 5.24
C GLU A 31 14.46 8.31 5.02
N ASN A 32 14.15 7.15 5.61
CA ASN A 32 14.96 5.94 5.48
C ASN A 32 14.63 5.11 4.23
N GLU A 33 13.64 5.51 3.43
CA GLU A 33 13.25 4.76 2.22
C GLU A 33 13.27 5.58 0.94
N ILE A 34 13.29 6.91 1.02
CA ILE A 34 13.41 7.78 -0.15
C ILE A 34 14.88 8.04 -0.45
N VAL A 35 15.26 7.79 -1.69
CA VAL A 35 16.57 8.21 -2.24
C VAL A 35 16.35 9.52 -2.97
N PRO A 36 16.90 10.64 -2.48
CA PRO A 36 16.79 11.93 -3.15
C PRO A 36 17.42 11.93 -4.53
N VAL A 37 16.76 12.54 -5.51
CA VAL A 37 17.23 12.61 -6.90
C VAL A 37 17.46 14.07 -7.30
N GLU A 38 18.61 14.35 -7.90
CA GLU A 38 18.88 15.66 -8.49
C GLU A 38 18.12 15.81 -9.81
N VAL A 39 17.29 16.83 -9.91
CA VAL A 39 16.53 17.14 -11.12
C VAL A 39 16.86 18.54 -11.62
N GLY A 40 17.05 18.67 -12.93
CA GLY A 40 17.27 19.97 -13.57
C GLY A 40 15.94 20.70 -13.75
N ALA A 41 15.78 21.87 -13.14
CA ALA A 41 14.61 22.73 -13.30
C ALA A 41 15.04 24.16 -13.63
N GLY A 42 14.70 24.62 -14.83
CA GLY A 42 14.91 26.04 -15.22
C GLY A 42 16.37 26.51 -15.16
N GLY A 43 17.36 25.62 -15.33
CA GLY A 43 18.79 25.94 -15.26
C GLY A 43 19.40 25.82 -13.85
N ALA A 44 18.61 25.43 -12.85
CA ALA A 44 19.07 25.07 -11.50
C ALA A 44 18.94 23.57 -11.27
N VAL A 45 19.74 23.03 -10.34
CA VAL A 45 19.58 21.67 -9.83
C VAL A 45 18.76 21.74 -8.54
N VAL A 46 17.67 20.97 -8.48
CA VAL A 46 16.81 20.84 -7.31
C VAL A 46 16.86 19.41 -6.82
N LEU A 47 16.99 19.22 -5.52
CA LEU A 47 16.92 17.90 -4.90
C LEU A 47 15.46 17.49 -4.72
N PHE A 48 15.01 16.49 -5.45
CA PHE A 48 13.68 15.91 -5.35
C PHE A 48 13.70 14.79 -4.31
N ALA A 49 13.06 15.01 -3.16
CA ALA A 49 13.13 14.14 -2.00
C ALA A 49 11.77 13.93 -1.30
N VAL A 50 10.69 14.49 -1.87
CA VAL A 50 9.35 14.42 -1.26
C VAL A 50 8.33 14.10 -2.34
N ASP A 51 7.43 13.15 -2.06
CA ASP A 51 6.33 12.83 -2.96
C ASP A 51 5.39 14.04 -3.16
N GLU A 52 5.07 14.34 -4.42
CA GLU A 52 4.26 15.52 -4.81
C GLU A 52 2.75 15.26 -4.77
N THR A 53 2.34 13.97 -4.81
CA THR A 53 0.94 13.57 -4.97
C THR A 53 0.07 13.75 -3.73
N PRO A 54 0.56 13.65 -2.48
CA PRO A 54 -0.26 13.81 -1.29
C PRO A 54 -0.86 15.22 -1.20
N ARG A 55 -2.19 15.29 -1.22
CA ARG A 55 -2.93 16.56 -1.25
C ARG A 55 -3.23 17.06 0.17
N ARG A 56 -2.47 18.06 0.62
CA ARG A 56 -2.63 18.68 1.95
C ARG A 56 -3.96 19.43 2.11
N ASP A 57 -4.52 19.92 1.04
CA ASP A 57 -5.70 20.76 0.99
C ASP A 57 -6.98 20.02 0.57
N THR A 58 -6.93 18.67 0.47
CA THR A 58 -8.11 17.89 0.11
C THR A 58 -9.12 17.84 1.26
N SER A 59 -10.39 17.71 0.90
CA SER A 59 -11.52 17.62 1.84
C SER A 59 -12.63 16.74 1.26
N LEU A 60 -13.57 16.29 2.09
CA LEU A 60 -14.73 15.54 1.62
C LEU A 60 -15.55 16.34 0.63
N GLU A 61 -15.67 17.66 0.81
CA GLU A 61 -16.37 18.54 -0.11
C GLU A 61 -15.71 18.55 -1.50
N ARG A 62 -14.39 18.66 -1.55
CA ARG A 62 -13.63 18.59 -2.82
C ARG A 62 -13.75 17.21 -3.47
N LEU A 63 -13.61 16.13 -2.71
CA LEU A 63 -13.73 14.77 -3.23
C LEU A 63 -15.13 14.51 -3.76
N SER A 64 -16.19 14.90 -3.04
CA SER A 64 -17.58 14.71 -3.45
C SER A 64 -17.96 15.48 -4.71
N SER A 65 -17.28 16.59 -5.02
CA SER A 65 -17.52 17.37 -6.24
C SER A 65 -16.96 16.72 -7.52
N LEU A 66 -16.11 15.69 -7.40
CA LEU A 66 -15.50 15.03 -8.56
C LEU A 66 -16.52 14.18 -9.31
N GLN A 67 -16.43 14.19 -10.63
CA GLN A 67 -17.29 13.38 -11.49
C GLN A 67 -16.86 11.92 -11.48
N PRO A 68 -17.80 10.95 -11.59
CA PRO A 68 -17.48 9.56 -11.79
C PRO A 68 -16.60 9.32 -13.02
N ALA A 69 -15.60 8.46 -12.90
CA ALA A 69 -14.59 8.24 -13.95
C ALA A 69 -14.99 7.20 -15.00
N PHE A 70 -15.81 6.21 -14.63
CA PHE A 70 -16.08 5.04 -15.49
C PHE A 70 -17.56 4.91 -15.89
N LYS A 71 -18.47 5.31 -15.04
CA LYS A 71 -19.92 5.15 -15.23
C LYS A 71 -20.60 6.39 -14.72
N SER A 72 -21.53 6.97 -15.48
CA SER A 72 -22.15 8.27 -15.16
C SER A 72 -22.86 8.33 -13.80
N ASP A 73 -23.41 7.20 -13.35
CA ASP A 73 -24.03 7.00 -12.04
C ASP A 73 -23.11 6.21 -11.07
N GLY A 74 -21.83 6.13 -11.38
CA GLY A 74 -20.84 5.40 -10.60
C GLY A 74 -20.34 6.17 -9.38
N VAL A 75 -19.65 5.45 -8.49
CA VAL A 75 -19.09 6.01 -7.26
C VAL A 75 -17.55 6.17 -7.30
N VAL A 76 -16.90 5.60 -8.34
CA VAL A 76 -15.45 5.68 -8.51
C VAL A 76 -15.07 6.95 -9.27
N THR A 77 -14.17 7.73 -8.69
CA THR A 77 -13.68 9.00 -9.23
C THR A 77 -12.16 9.03 -9.24
N ALA A 78 -11.57 10.05 -9.85
CA ALA A 78 -10.13 10.29 -9.77
C ALA A 78 -9.65 10.50 -8.33
N GLY A 79 -10.51 10.99 -7.42
CA GLY A 79 -10.16 11.24 -6.02
C GLY A 79 -10.15 10.00 -5.13
N ASN A 80 -10.80 8.90 -5.55
CA ASN A 80 -10.82 7.65 -4.81
C ASN A 80 -10.20 6.47 -5.59
N SER A 81 -9.33 6.81 -6.52
CA SER A 81 -8.49 5.93 -7.33
C SER A 81 -7.02 6.25 -7.09
N SER A 82 -6.15 5.27 -7.32
CA SER A 82 -4.70 5.49 -7.27
C SER A 82 -4.28 6.54 -8.29
N SER A 83 -3.34 7.40 -7.91
CA SER A 83 -2.76 8.38 -8.82
C SER A 83 -1.83 7.69 -9.83
N ILE A 84 -1.94 8.09 -11.10
CA ILE A 84 -1.02 7.66 -12.17
C ILE A 84 0.22 8.52 -12.05
N VAL A 85 1.35 7.89 -11.76
CA VAL A 85 2.62 8.56 -11.47
C VAL A 85 3.78 7.76 -12.04
N ASP A 86 4.91 8.42 -12.24
CA ASP A 86 6.20 7.77 -12.42
C ASP A 86 6.82 7.43 -11.06
N GLY A 87 7.60 6.37 -11.00
CA GLY A 87 8.29 5.97 -9.78
C GLY A 87 9.18 4.77 -10.00
N ALA A 88 10.22 4.68 -9.18
CA ALA A 88 11.14 3.56 -9.13
C ALA A 88 11.36 3.13 -7.69
N SER A 89 11.58 1.84 -7.49
CA SER A 89 11.95 1.29 -6.19
C SER A 89 12.96 0.16 -6.37
N ALA A 90 13.81 -0.04 -5.39
CA ALA A 90 14.80 -1.12 -5.39
C ALA A 90 14.87 -1.77 -4.02
N MET A 91 15.06 -3.09 -4.02
CA MET A 91 15.25 -3.89 -2.81
C MET A 91 16.35 -4.93 -3.07
N LEU A 92 17.29 -5.03 -2.14
CA LEU A 92 18.31 -6.07 -2.22
C LEU A 92 17.77 -7.36 -1.57
N LEU A 93 17.69 -8.43 -2.36
CA LEU A 93 17.34 -9.77 -1.90
C LEU A 93 18.57 -10.67 -1.96
N ALA A 94 18.81 -11.43 -0.90
CA ALA A 94 19.93 -12.35 -0.82
C ALA A 94 19.50 -13.68 -0.20
N SER A 95 20.12 -14.78 -0.63
CA SER A 95 20.00 -16.06 0.06
C SER A 95 20.77 -16.03 1.39
N GLY A 96 20.41 -16.91 2.34
CA GLY A 96 21.15 -17.05 3.61
C GLY A 96 22.64 -17.29 3.40
N GLU A 97 23.00 -18.14 2.44
CA GLU A 97 24.39 -18.39 2.03
C GLU A 97 25.11 -17.10 1.56
N SER A 98 24.42 -16.28 0.77
CA SER A 98 24.97 -15.01 0.30
C SER A 98 25.11 -13.98 1.43
N VAL A 99 24.16 -13.98 2.36
CA VAL A 99 24.24 -13.13 3.57
C VAL A 99 25.50 -13.46 4.36
N GLU A 100 25.73 -14.75 4.67
CA GLU A 100 26.93 -15.18 5.38
C GLU A 100 28.23 -14.89 4.62
N ARG A 101 28.28 -15.28 3.34
CA ARG A 101 29.47 -15.10 2.49
C ARG A 101 29.89 -13.66 2.30
N LEU A 102 28.93 -12.74 2.23
CA LEU A 102 29.15 -11.30 1.98
C LEU A 102 29.16 -10.45 3.25
N GLY A 103 28.90 -11.08 4.43
CA GLY A 103 28.81 -10.35 5.69
C GLY A 103 27.70 -9.31 5.72
N LEU A 104 26.55 -9.60 5.10
CA LEU A 104 25.42 -8.69 5.07
C LEU A 104 24.62 -8.73 6.38
N GLU A 105 24.03 -7.62 6.74
CA GLU A 105 23.08 -7.54 7.86
C GLU A 105 21.65 -7.51 7.32
N PRO A 106 20.92 -8.65 7.32
CA PRO A 106 19.56 -8.69 6.80
C PRO A 106 18.61 -7.99 7.78
N ARG A 107 17.79 -7.07 7.27
CA ARG A 107 16.77 -6.35 8.07
C ARG A 107 15.51 -7.18 8.27
N ALA A 108 15.20 -8.04 7.30
CA ALA A 108 14.00 -8.87 7.33
C ALA A 108 14.18 -10.14 6.49
N ARG A 109 13.27 -11.09 6.65
CA ARG A 109 13.12 -12.23 5.74
C ARG A 109 11.70 -12.36 5.24
N PHE A 110 11.54 -12.85 4.00
CA PHE A 110 10.25 -13.32 3.52
C PHE A 110 9.93 -14.67 4.17
N VAL A 111 8.79 -14.73 4.85
CA VAL A 111 8.35 -15.97 5.54
C VAL A 111 7.53 -16.83 4.58
N SER A 112 6.63 -16.20 3.83
CA SER A 112 5.74 -16.90 2.90
C SER A 112 5.19 -15.99 1.83
N PHE A 113 4.65 -16.61 0.77
CA PHE A 113 3.91 -15.95 -0.29
C PHE A 113 2.58 -16.68 -0.52
N GLY A 114 1.52 -15.91 -0.78
CA GLY A 114 0.22 -16.37 -1.23
C GLY A 114 -0.15 -15.76 -2.56
N LEU A 115 -0.70 -16.58 -3.45
CA LEU A 115 -1.27 -16.15 -4.72
C LEU A 115 -2.73 -16.56 -4.75
N SER A 116 -3.57 -15.74 -5.36
CA SER A 116 -4.98 -16.05 -5.62
C SER A 116 -5.35 -15.78 -7.07
N GLY A 117 -6.41 -16.45 -7.50
CA GLY A 117 -7.09 -16.18 -8.76
C GLY A 117 -8.59 -16.12 -8.52
N VAL A 118 -9.19 -14.99 -8.83
CA VAL A 118 -10.62 -14.74 -8.68
C VAL A 118 -11.24 -14.41 -10.04
N ASP A 119 -12.55 -14.18 -10.09
CA ASP A 119 -13.26 -13.85 -11.32
C ASP A 119 -12.56 -12.69 -12.06
N PRO A 120 -12.06 -12.90 -13.31
CA PRO A 120 -11.30 -11.89 -14.04
C PRO A 120 -12.14 -10.69 -14.48
N TYR A 121 -13.46 -10.82 -14.55
CA TYR A 121 -14.35 -9.72 -14.89
C TYR A 121 -14.52 -8.74 -13.73
N ARG A 122 -14.66 -9.26 -12.50
CA ARG A 122 -14.74 -8.44 -11.29
C ARG A 122 -13.38 -7.93 -10.85
N MET A 123 -12.35 -8.77 -10.98
CA MET A 123 -10.94 -8.58 -10.57
C MET A 123 -10.76 -7.80 -9.24
N LEU A 124 -9.53 -7.51 -8.84
CA LEU A 124 -9.13 -6.66 -7.72
C LEU A 124 -9.58 -7.10 -6.31
N HIS A 125 -10.39 -8.16 -6.16
CA HIS A 125 -10.88 -8.64 -4.86
C HIS A 125 -10.18 -9.91 -4.36
N GLY A 126 -9.02 -10.27 -4.94
CA GLY A 126 -8.26 -11.48 -4.57
C GLY A 126 -7.35 -11.33 -3.35
N ASN A 127 -7.15 -10.12 -2.84
CA ASN A 127 -6.22 -9.86 -1.73
C ASN A 127 -6.52 -10.67 -0.46
N PRO A 128 -7.78 -10.81 0.02
CA PRO A 128 -8.10 -11.61 1.21
C PRO A 128 -7.66 -13.07 1.07
N GLU A 129 -7.91 -13.69 -0.10
CA GLU A 129 -7.53 -15.08 -0.37
C GLU A 129 -6.01 -15.23 -0.47
N ALA A 130 -5.32 -14.32 -1.15
CA ALA A 130 -3.86 -14.32 -1.24
C ALA A 130 -3.22 -14.22 0.16
N CYS A 131 -3.73 -13.33 1.00
CA CYS A 131 -3.29 -13.19 2.40
C CYS A 131 -3.57 -14.46 3.22
N ALA A 132 -4.77 -15.03 3.13
CA ALA A 132 -5.11 -16.25 3.84
C ALA A 132 -4.16 -17.40 3.50
N ARG A 133 -3.80 -17.56 2.22
CA ARG A 133 -2.82 -18.55 1.75
C ARG A 133 -1.40 -18.27 2.29
N ALA A 134 -0.97 -17.01 2.30
CA ALA A 134 0.33 -16.63 2.83
C ALA A 134 0.41 -16.89 4.34
N LEU A 135 -0.59 -16.46 5.10
CA LEU A 135 -0.67 -16.69 6.55
C LEU A 135 -0.71 -18.20 6.88
N SER A 136 -1.54 -18.97 6.19
CA SER A 136 -1.61 -20.41 6.37
C SER A 136 -0.27 -21.11 6.14
N LYS A 137 0.47 -20.75 5.08
CA LYS A 137 1.81 -21.30 4.81
C LYS A 137 2.83 -20.93 5.89
N ALA A 138 2.69 -19.76 6.49
CA ALA A 138 3.55 -19.28 7.57
C ALA A 138 3.18 -19.90 8.93
N GLY A 139 2.01 -20.53 9.07
CA GLY A 139 1.46 -20.92 10.36
C GLY A 139 1.06 -19.75 11.25
N LEU A 140 0.74 -18.61 10.65
CA LEU A 140 0.42 -17.35 11.30
C LEU A 140 -1.06 -16.95 11.04
N THR A 141 -1.51 -15.99 11.82
CA THR A 141 -2.87 -15.44 11.78
C THR A 141 -2.81 -13.90 11.64
N TRP A 142 -3.97 -13.27 11.45
CA TRP A 142 -4.06 -11.80 11.47
C TRP A 142 -3.59 -11.18 12.80
N ASN A 143 -3.71 -11.90 13.91
CA ASN A 143 -3.28 -11.41 15.22
C ASN A 143 -1.76 -11.29 15.35
N ASP A 144 -1.02 -12.03 14.53
CA ASP A 144 0.45 -11.98 14.50
C ASP A 144 0.97 -10.80 13.66
N MET A 145 0.12 -10.23 12.81
CA MET A 145 0.51 -9.12 11.91
C MET A 145 0.36 -7.77 12.62
N SER A 146 1.46 -7.07 12.84
CA SER A 146 1.45 -5.74 13.44
C SER A 146 1.15 -4.63 12.43
N VAL A 147 1.53 -4.82 11.17
CA VAL A 147 1.32 -3.88 10.07
C VAL A 147 0.82 -4.63 8.85
N ILE A 148 -0.15 -4.06 8.15
CA ILE A 148 -0.77 -4.61 6.96
C ILE A 148 -0.74 -3.55 5.87
N GLU A 149 -0.04 -3.81 4.77
CA GLU A 149 -0.03 -2.96 3.58
C GLU A 149 -0.91 -3.56 2.50
N VAL A 150 -1.97 -2.86 2.12
CA VAL A 150 -2.87 -3.22 1.02
C VAL A 150 -2.74 -2.16 -0.05
N ASN A 151 -2.29 -2.52 -1.25
CA ASN A 151 -2.18 -1.55 -2.33
C ASN A 151 -3.53 -0.90 -2.65
N GLU A 152 -3.57 0.41 -2.61
CA GLU A 152 -4.77 1.23 -2.83
C GLU A 152 -4.98 1.48 -4.33
N ALA A 153 -5.21 0.43 -5.12
CA ALA A 153 -5.57 0.62 -6.52
C ALA A 153 -6.83 1.50 -6.67
N PHE A 154 -7.79 1.29 -5.78
CA PHE A 154 -9.00 2.09 -5.55
C PHE A 154 -9.37 1.99 -4.07
N ALA A 155 -10.06 2.99 -3.53
CA ALA A 155 -10.60 2.94 -2.17
C ALA A 155 -11.50 1.70 -1.95
N SER A 156 -12.27 1.31 -2.98
CA SER A 156 -13.13 0.13 -2.95
C SER A 156 -12.36 -1.18 -2.74
N VAL A 157 -11.12 -1.27 -3.20
CA VAL A 157 -10.28 -2.48 -3.02
C VAL A 157 -9.94 -2.68 -1.55
N VAL A 158 -9.57 -1.60 -0.87
CA VAL A 158 -9.23 -1.71 0.56
C VAL A 158 -10.46 -1.85 1.42
N LEU A 159 -11.54 -1.11 1.14
CA LEU A 159 -12.79 -1.27 1.89
C LEU A 159 -13.40 -2.67 1.75
N GLN A 160 -13.34 -3.25 0.54
CA GLN A 160 -13.72 -4.64 0.33
C GLN A 160 -12.81 -5.59 1.14
N PHE A 161 -11.49 -5.39 1.09
CA PHE A 161 -10.54 -6.19 1.86
C PHE A 161 -10.85 -6.14 3.36
N LEU A 162 -11.10 -4.95 3.91
CA LEU A 162 -11.45 -4.79 5.33
C LEU A 162 -12.76 -5.50 5.69
N ALA A 163 -13.78 -5.42 4.81
CA ALA A 163 -15.06 -6.10 5.02
C ALA A 163 -14.91 -7.63 5.01
N ASP A 164 -14.19 -8.18 4.03
CA ASP A 164 -14.05 -9.63 3.87
C ASP A 164 -13.11 -10.26 4.91
N THR A 165 -12.20 -9.47 5.49
CA THR A 165 -11.26 -9.93 6.52
C THR A 165 -11.65 -9.58 7.95
N GLY A 166 -12.63 -8.69 8.14
CA GLY A 166 -13.05 -8.19 9.46
C GLY A 166 -12.02 -7.25 10.10
N LEU A 167 -11.18 -6.56 9.32
CA LEU A 167 -10.07 -5.74 9.81
C LEU A 167 -10.38 -4.23 9.92
N HIS A 168 -11.65 -3.83 9.96
CA HIS A 168 -12.03 -2.41 10.07
C HIS A 168 -11.46 -1.73 11.32
N GLU A 169 -11.59 -2.35 12.48
CA GLU A 169 -11.05 -1.80 13.73
C GLU A 169 -9.52 -1.62 13.67
N ARG A 170 -8.82 -2.53 12.99
CA ARG A 170 -7.38 -2.42 12.80
C ARG A 170 -6.99 -1.31 11.83
N TRP A 171 -7.81 -1.03 10.83
CA TRP A 171 -7.62 0.13 9.97
C TRP A 171 -7.82 1.45 10.75
N GLU A 172 -8.84 1.53 11.60
CA GLU A 172 -9.09 2.68 12.48
C GLU A 172 -7.94 2.88 13.48
N ALA A 173 -7.40 1.79 14.02
CA ALA A 173 -6.24 1.80 14.91
C ALA A 173 -4.91 2.19 14.22
N GLY A 174 -4.90 2.25 12.87
CA GLY A 174 -3.71 2.62 12.11
C GLY A 174 -2.75 1.46 11.84
N ASP A 175 -3.24 0.22 11.85
CA ASP A 175 -2.42 -0.95 11.49
C ASP A 175 -2.46 -1.29 10.00
N VAL A 176 -3.51 -0.86 9.30
CA VAL A 176 -3.66 -1.04 7.85
C VAL A 176 -3.34 0.27 7.15
N ASN A 177 -2.38 0.26 6.23
CA ASN A 177 -1.91 1.42 5.48
C ASN A 177 -1.63 2.65 6.39
N PRO A 178 -0.77 2.52 7.42
CA PRO A 178 -0.55 3.57 8.42
C PRO A 178 0.00 4.87 7.85
N ASN A 179 0.66 4.81 6.71
CA ASN A 179 1.39 5.92 6.10
C ASN A 179 0.77 6.39 4.75
N GLY A 180 -0.52 6.08 4.53
CA GLY A 180 -1.17 6.29 3.24
C GLY A 180 -0.82 5.19 2.23
N GLY A 181 -1.13 5.39 0.96
CA GLY A 181 -0.91 4.35 -0.06
C GLY A 181 -1.07 4.87 -1.49
N GLY A 182 -1.47 4.00 -2.42
CA GLY A 182 -1.53 4.30 -3.85
C GLY A 182 -2.44 5.47 -4.23
N ILE A 183 -3.47 5.77 -3.44
CA ILE A 183 -4.35 6.92 -3.67
C ILE A 183 -3.58 8.22 -3.43
N SER A 184 -2.88 8.30 -2.31
CA SER A 184 -2.15 9.51 -1.90
C SER A 184 -0.73 9.59 -2.45
N LEU A 185 0.04 8.49 -2.41
CA LEU A 185 1.45 8.43 -2.83
C LEU A 185 1.63 8.04 -4.31
N GLY A 186 0.56 7.55 -4.95
CA GLY A 186 0.62 7.06 -6.31
C GLY A 186 0.92 5.56 -6.44
N HIS A 187 0.65 5.03 -7.65
CA HIS A 187 0.79 3.62 -7.97
C HIS A 187 1.59 3.41 -9.27
N PRO A 188 2.91 3.63 -9.24
CA PRO A 188 3.75 3.28 -10.37
C PRO A 188 3.87 1.75 -10.43
N LEU A 189 3.14 1.13 -11.36
CA LEU A 189 2.84 -0.32 -11.38
C LEU A 189 4.04 -1.22 -11.11
N GLY A 190 5.16 -0.97 -11.80
CA GLY A 190 6.39 -1.77 -11.65
C GLY A 190 7.14 -1.53 -10.35
N ALA A 191 6.95 -0.39 -9.69
CA ALA A 191 7.65 -0.03 -8.46
C ALA A 191 6.88 -0.40 -7.19
N THR A 192 5.54 -0.45 -7.25
CA THR A 192 4.69 -0.51 -6.07
C THR A 192 4.96 -1.70 -5.16
N GLY A 193 5.22 -2.90 -5.72
CA GLY A 193 5.47 -4.10 -4.91
C GLY A 193 6.68 -3.94 -3.98
N ALA A 194 7.81 -3.45 -4.49
CA ALA A 194 8.99 -3.19 -3.69
C ALA A 194 8.77 -1.99 -2.74
N ARG A 195 8.07 -0.93 -3.20
CA ARG A 195 7.76 0.25 -2.38
C ARG A 195 6.93 -0.14 -1.15
N ILE A 196 5.78 -0.84 -1.29
CA ILE A 196 4.94 -1.21 -0.14
C ILE A 196 5.67 -2.16 0.82
N THR A 197 6.55 -3.02 0.29
CA THR A 197 7.37 -3.92 1.13
C THR A 197 8.43 -3.14 1.91
N ALA A 198 9.06 -2.14 1.32
CA ALA A 198 10.01 -1.25 2.01
C ALA A 198 9.31 -0.43 3.10
N THR A 199 8.17 0.18 2.78
CA THR A 199 7.35 0.94 3.74
C THR A 199 6.89 0.04 4.90
N LEU A 200 6.43 -1.17 4.61
CA LEU A 200 6.06 -2.17 5.62
C LEU A 200 7.24 -2.48 6.55
N LEU A 201 8.42 -2.74 6.01
CA LEU A 201 9.61 -3.04 6.80
C LEU A 201 10.00 -1.87 7.70
N ASN A 202 10.07 -0.66 7.16
CA ASN A 202 10.40 0.55 7.93
C ASN A 202 9.36 0.81 9.04
N GLU A 203 8.08 0.52 8.80
CA GLU A 203 7.05 0.66 9.84
C GLU A 203 7.17 -0.43 10.92
N LEU A 204 7.52 -1.66 10.56
CA LEU A 204 7.82 -2.72 11.53
C LEU A 204 9.01 -2.35 12.42
N GLU A 205 10.06 -1.76 11.86
CA GLU A 205 11.21 -1.28 12.63
C GLU A 205 10.83 -0.16 13.59
N ARG A 206 10.07 0.85 13.14
CA ARG A 206 9.59 1.94 14.00
C ARG A 206 8.73 1.47 15.16
N ARG A 207 7.94 0.41 14.94
CA ARG A 207 7.06 -0.17 15.98
C ARG A 207 7.75 -1.25 16.82
N GLU A 208 9.00 -1.56 16.54
CA GLU A 208 9.70 -2.72 17.11
C GLU A 208 8.90 -4.02 16.96
N ALA A 209 8.11 -4.10 15.90
CA ALA A 209 7.20 -5.21 15.63
C ALA A 209 7.85 -6.28 14.77
N ARG A 210 7.36 -7.53 14.87
CA ARG A 210 8.01 -8.69 14.26
C ARG A 210 7.46 -8.99 12.87
N TYR A 211 6.15 -9.13 12.71
CA TYR A 211 5.52 -9.59 11.48
C TYR A 211 4.66 -8.54 10.83
N GLY A 212 4.68 -8.52 9.51
CA GLY A 212 3.78 -7.76 8.69
C GLY A 212 3.46 -8.45 7.38
N ILE A 213 2.40 -8.01 6.72
CA ILE A 213 1.94 -8.55 5.45
C ILE A 213 1.70 -7.42 4.45
N ALA A 214 2.19 -7.60 3.22
CA ALA A 214 1.87 -6.73 2.10
C ALA A 214 1.08 -7.52 1.06
N THR A 215 0.05 -6.88 0.48
CA THR A 215 -0.75 -7.49 -0.59
C THR A 215 -1.09 -6.49 -1.68
N MET A 216 -1.18 -7.01 -2.89
CA MET A 216 -1.50 -6.22 -4.08
C MET A 216 -2.37 -7.05 -5.02
N CYS A 217 -3.48 -6.45 -5.46
CA CYS A 217 -4.30 -6.98 -6.54
C CYS A 217 -3.63 -6.73 -7.88
N ILE A 218 -3.92 -7.59 -8.83
CA ILE A 218 -3.38 -7.58 -10.20
C ILE A 218 -4.56 -7.67 -11.15
N GLY A 219 -4.46 -7.05 -12.29
CA GLY A 219 -5.48 -7.14 -13.34
C GLY A 219 -5.83 -8.58 -13.69
N GLN A 220 -7.02 -8.80 -14.24
CA GLN A 220 -7.54 -10.11 -14.63
C GLN A 220 -7.76 -11.10 -13.47
N GLY A 221 -8.00 -10.59 -12.26
CA GLY A 221 -8.43 -11.38 -11.12
C GLY A 221 -7.31 -12.04 -10.31
N GLN A 222 -6.07 -11.67 -10.50
CA GLN A 222 -4.96 -12.17 -9.70
C GLN A 222 -4.72 -11.30 -8.47
N ALA A 223 -4.10 -11.85 -7.43
CA ALA A 223 -3.51 -11.12 -6.33
C ALA A 223 -2.33 -11.87 -5.73
N ILE A 224 -1.44 -11.11 -5.08
CA ILE A 224 -0.28 -11.64 -4.35
C ILE A 224 -0.23 -11.05 -2.95
N ALA A 225 0.22 -11.85 -1.99
CA ALA A 225 0.56 -11.42 -0.64
C ALA A 225 1.92 -11.98 -0.24
N SER A 226 2.64 -11.23 0.58
CA SER A 226 3.90 -11.64 1.19
C SER A 226 3.90 -11.33 2.68
N VAL A 227 4.27 -12.31 3.49
CA VAL A 227 4.54 -12.14 4.92
C VAL A 227 6.03 -11.91 5.09
N ILE A 228 6.40 -10.85 5.79
CA ILE A 228 7.78 -10.56 6.18
C ILE A 228 7.93 -10.61 7.69
N GLU A 229 9.10 -11.01 8.13
CA GLU A 229 9.55 -11.00 9.52
C GLU A 229 10.73 -10.03 9.63
N ARG A 230 10.63 -9.03 10.49
CA ARG A 230 11.77 -8.19 10.89
C ARG A 230 12.73 -9.02 11.76
N LEU A 231 14.02 -8.92 11.49
CA LEU A 231 15.08 -9.62 12.21
C LEU A 231 15.68 -8.77 13.32
#